data_80ed8080cc76bddd87f84e1783a19532
#
_entry.id   80ed8080cc76bddd87f84e1783a19532
#
_cell.length_a   1.000
_cell.length_b   1.000
_cell.length_c   1.000
_cell.angle_alpha   90.00
_cell.angle_beta   90.00
_cell.angle_gamma   90.00
#
_symmetry.space_group_name_H-M   'P 1'
#
loop_
_entity.id
_entity.type
_entity.pdbx_description
1 polymer ?
#
loop_
_entity_poly.entity_id
_entity_poly.type
_entity_poly.pdbx_seq_one_letter_code
_entity_poly.pdbx_strand_id
1 'polypeptide(L)'
;MKNIAIIGSGSWGVALATHLANIGHKVRVWSFQEEEKNLINDERKCKFLPKLIVPEGIECSTNFKEVIEGADFILHVTPSKFTREIFKQYKQYIGNIPVIICSKGFEKDTMKTLDEVILDERPETRVGVLSGPSHAEEVSIAIPTVLVVASKYDAVLKLVQDTFMCEKMRIYTSRDVKGVELGGALKNIIAFCAGVAAGLGLGDNTFAALITRGLAELSRLGVELGGQKETLYGLSGLGDLIVTCLSEHSRNRKAGKLIGQGLSLEETKKEVGMTIESIDNIEVAHELGKLHNIEMPIVEAVYGILYKGLKPEDAVSMLMNRAKKSEN
;
A
#
# COMPACT_ATOMS: atom_id res chain seq x y z
N MET A 1 -18.74 19.35 -6.11
CA MET A 1 -17.35 19.78 -5.92
C MET A 1 -17.03 19.63 -4.44
N LYS A 2 -15.87 19.04 -4.10
CA LYS A 2 -15.36 18.80 -2.75
C LYS A 2 -13.96 19.41 -2.61
N ASN A 3 -13.55 19.69 -1.37
CA ASN A 3 -12.19 20.09 -1.02
C ASN A 3 -11.47 18.89 -0.39
N ILE A 4 -10.39 18.45 -0.94
CA ILE A 4 -9.66 17.27 -0.47
C ILE A 4 -8.23 17.66 -0.06
N ALA A 5 -7.86 17.27 1.15
CA ALA A 5 -6.49 17.35 1.63
C ALA A 5 -5.77 16.03 1.39
N ILE A 6 -4.58 16.06 0.82
CA ILE A 6 -3.74 14.87 0.60
C ILE A 6 -2.43 15.05 1.36
N ILE A 7 -2.15 14.17 2.30
CA ILE A 7 -0.92 14.21 3.09
C ILE A 7 0.08 13.23 2.47
N GLY A 8 0.96 13.77 1.63
CA GLY A 8 2.02 13.05 0.91
C GLY A 8 2.02 13.32 -0.59
N SER A 9 3.14 13.83 -1.09
CA SER A 9 3.42 14.22 -2.48
C SER A 9 4.11 13.12 -3.31
N GLY A 10 4.14 11.89 -2.81
CA GLY A 10 4.66 10.74 -3.54
C GLY A 10 3.82 10.38 -4.77
N SER A 11 4.27 9.38 -5.57
CA SER A 11 3.56 8.96 -6.80
C SER A 11 2.07 8.69 -6.58
N TRP A 12 1.72 7.97 -5.50
CA TRP A 12 0.32 7.64 -5.21
C TRP A 12 -0.50 8.85 -4.77
N GLY A 13 0.06 9.72 -3.93
CA GLY A 13 -0.62 10.96 -3.52
C GLY A 13 -0.92 11.89 -4.70
N VAL A 14 0.07 12.08 -5.58
CA VAL A 14 -0.11 12.94 -6.78
C VAL A 14 -1.03 12.28 -7.82
N ALA A 15 -1.02 10.95 -7.96
CA ALA A 15 -1.96 10.26 -8.84
C ALA A 15 -3.41 10.41 -8.38
N LEU A 16 -3.68 10.27 -7.06
CA LEU A 16 -5.00 10.52 -6.47
C LEU A 16 -5.40 11.99 -6.61
N ALA A 17 -4.47 12.92 -6.38
CA ALA A 17 -4.70 14.35 -6.59
C ALA A 17 -5.12 14.65 -8.03
N THR A 18 -4.40 14.09 -8.98
CA THR A 18 -4.67 14.24 -10.42
C THR A 18 -6.06 13.69 -10.79
N HIS A 19 -6.39 12.49 -10.32
CA HIS A 19 -7.72 11.92 -10.54
C HIS A 19 -8.82 12.84 -10.02
N LEU A 20 -8.73 13.27 -8.77
CA LEU A 20 -9.74 14.10 -8.10
C LEU A 20 -9.87 15.49 -8.74
N ALA A 21 -8.77 16.11 -9.13
CA ALA A 21 -8.78 17.40 -9.82
C ALA A 21 -9.42 17.28 -11.21
N ASN A 22 -9.11 16.23 -11.97
CA ASN A 22 -9.66 16.00 -13.30
C ASN A 22 -11.18 15.77 -13.30
N ILE A 23 -11.76 15.30 -12.19
CA ILE A 23 -13.22 15.17 -12.04
C ILE A 23 -13.87 16.37 -11.35
N GLY A 24 -13.15 17.47 -11.20
CA GLY A 24 -13.70 18.77 -10.79
C GLY A 24 -13.67 19.05 -9.31
N HIS A 25 -12.81 18.39 -8.53
CA HIS A 25 -12.62 18.69 -7.10
C HIS A 25 -11.44 19.64 -6.88
N LYS A 26 -11.43 20.35 -5.76
CA LYS A 26 -10.28 21.15 -5.29
C LYS A 26 -9.38 20.28 -4.44
N VAL A 27 -8.11 20.22 -4.78
CA VAL A 27 -7.14 19.34 -4.11
C VAL A 27 -5.95 20.14 -3.61
N ARG A 28 -5.63 19.96 -2.33
CA ARG A 28 -4.41 20.47 -1.72
C ARG A 28 -3.55 19.32 -1.25
N VAL A 29 -2.29 19.35 -1.63
CA VAL A 29 -1.30 18.31 -1.32
C VAL A 29 -0.30 18.86 -0.31
N TRP A 30 -0.04 18.11 0.74
CA TRP A 30 1.08 18.39 1.64
C TRP A 30 2.32 17.65 1.16
N SER A 31 3.44 18.39 1.06
CA SER A 31 4.76 17.83 0.79
C SER A 31 5.70 18.06 1.97
N PHE A 32 6.52 17.06 2.26
CA PHE A 32 7.60 17.20 3.24
C PHE A 32 8.74 18.11 2.73
N GLN A 33 8.96 18.17 1.40
CA GLN A 33 10.06 18.88 0.77
C GLN A 33 9.57 20.09 -0.03
N GLU A 34 10.21 21.23 0.17
CA GLU A 34 9.96 22.46 -0.61
C GLU A 34 10.20 22.25 -2.10
N GLU A 35 11.21 21.43 -2.46
CA GLU A 35 11.52 21.13 -3.86
C GLU A 35 10.35 20.44 -4.56
N GLU A 36 9.71 19.45 -3.92
CA GLU A 36 8.54 18.76 -4.49
C GLU A 36 7.33 19.70 -4.58
N LYS A 37 7.12 20.56 -3.58
CA LYS A 37 6.09 21.62 -3.63
C LYS A 37 6.29 22.52 -4.84
N ASN A 38 7.51 23.02 -5.07
CA ASN A 38 7.82 23.90 -6.19
C ASN A 38 7.65 23.17 -7.54
N LEU A 39 8.10 21.92 -7.66
CA LEU A 39 7.83 21.11 -8.85
C LEU A 39 6.35 21.01 -9.19
N ILE A 40 5.49 20.80 -8.19
CA ILE A 40 4.04 20.68 -8.37
C ILE A 40 3.42 22.04 -8.73
N ASN A 41 3.74 23.11 -8.01
CA ASN A 41 3.10 24.42 -8.17
C ASN A 41 3.60 25.18 -9.41
N ASP A 42 4.91 25.20 -9.63
CA ASP A 42 5.54 26.09 -10.62
C ASP A 42 5.77 25.38 -11.95
N GLU A 43 6.22 24.10 -11.88
CA GLU A 43 6.56 23.33 -13.10
C GLU A 43 5.48 22.37 -13.55
N ARG A 44 4.43 22.16 -12.73
CA ARG A 44 3.37 21.17 -12.99
C ARG A 44 3.90 19.76 -13.23
N LYS A 45 4.92 19.37 -12.46
CA LYS A 45 5.61 18.08 -12.55
C LYS A 45 5.56 17.32 -11.23
N CYS A 46 5.72 16.00 -11.31
CA CYS A 46 5.92 15.13 -10.17
C CYS A 46 7.20 14.32 -10.37
N LYS A 47 8.11 14.37 -9.39
CA LYS A 47 9.38 13.64 -9.41
C LYS A 47 9.21 12.14 -9.66
N PHE A 48 8.17 11.56 -9.07
CA PHE A 48 7.90 10.12 -9.09
C PHE A 48 6.98 9.67 -10.24
N LEU A 49 6.43 10.63 -11.00
CA LEU A 49 5.59 10.40 -12.18
C LEU A 49 6.08 11.31 -13.32
N PRO A 50 7.24 11.02 -13.92
CA PRO A 50 7.92 11.97 -14.81
C PRO A 50 7.18 12.29 -16.10
N LYS A 51 6.20 11.47 -16.49
CA LYS A 51 5.36 11.68 -17.68
C LYS A 51 4.08 12.45 -17.38
N LEU A 52 3.78 12.68 -16.08
CA LEU A 52 2.56 13.36 -15.66
C LEU A 52 2.73 14.89 -15.78
N ILE A 53 1.73 15.53 -16.34
CA ILE A 53 1.51 16.98 -16.20
C ILE A 53 0.47 17.15 -15.09
N VAL A 54 0.87 17.76 -13.99
CA VAL A 54 0.00 17.97 -12.81
C VAL A 54 -1.08 19.01 -13.17
N PRO A 55 -2.39 18.71 -12.98
CA PRO A 55 -3.48 19.63 -13.26
C PRO A 55 -3.39 20.95 -12.47
N GLU A 56 -3.86 22.06 -13.05
CA GLU A 56 -3.86 23.40 -12.43
C GLU A 56 -4.68 23.47 -11.14
N GLY A 57 -5.71 22.65 -10.99
CA GLY A 57 -6.56 22.56 -9.78
C GLY A 57 -5.89 21.95 -8.55
N ILE A 58 -4.59 21.63 -8.60
CA ILE A 58 -3.80 21.09 -7.51
C ILE A 58 -2.86 22.16 -6.98
N GLU A 59 -2.96 22.41 -5.68
CA GLU A 59 -2.06 23.28 -4.92
C GLU A 59 -1.23 22.44 -3.93
N CYS A 60 0.04 22.74 -3.78
CA CYS A 60 0.92 22.04 -2.85
C CYS A 60 1.48 23.00 -1.81
N SER A 61 1.50 22.59 -0.53
CA SER A 61 2.10 23.34 0.58
C SER A 61 2.88 22.43 1.50
N THR A 62 3.86 22.97 2.21
CA THR A 62 4.56 22.29 3.32
C THR A 62 3.90 22.54 4.67
N ASN A 63 2.86 23.34 4.71
CA ASN A 63 2.09 23.70 5.92
C ASN A 63 0.83 22.83 6.02
N PHE A 64 0.74 22.00 7.05
CA PHE A 64 -0.44 21.15 7.29
C PHE A 64 -1.75 21.94 7.44
N LYS A 65 -1.72 23.08 8.15
CA LYS A 65 -2.92 23.87 8.37
C LYS A 65 -3.53 24.38 7.07
N GLU A 66 -2.69 24.90 6.17
CA GLU A 66 -3.11 25.39 4.86
C GLU A 66 -3.74 24.28 4.01
N VAL A 67 -3.18 23.08 4.08
CA VAL A 67 -3.67 21.92 3.32
C VAL A 67 -5.00 21.40 3.85
N ILE A 68 -5.18 21.37 5.19
CA ILE A 68 -6.31 20.72 5.86
C ILE A 68 -7.51 21.64 6.02
N GLU A 69 -7.31 22.96 6.14
CA GLU A 69 -8.37 23.92 6.42
C GLU A 69 -9.51 23.85 5.40
N GLY A 70 -10.73 23.58 5.88
CA GLY A 70 -11.93 23.47 5.05
C GLY A 70 -12.01 22.21 4.16
N ALA A 71 -11.18 21.20 4.41
CA ALA A 71 -11.26 19.93 3.69
C ALA A 71 -12.50 19.11 4.11
N ASP A 72 -13.14 18.45 3.15
CA ASP A 72 -14.23 17.50 3.41
C ASP A 72 -13.70 16.17 3.98
N PHE A 73 -12.53 15.75 3.55
CA PHE A 73 -11.78 14.60 4.10
C PHE A 73 -10.29 14.71 3.77
N ILE A 74 -9.50 13.91 4.47
CA ILE A 74 -8.04 13.84 4.32
C ILE A 74 -7.66 12.47 3.76
N LEU A 75 -6.82 12.44 2.73
CA LEU A 75 -6.14 11.24 2.27
C LEU A 75 -4.75 11.19 2.91
N HIS A 76 -4.48 10.18 3.72
CA HIS A 76 -3.17 9.94 4.32
C HIS A 76 -2.39 8.97 3.43
N VAL A 77 -1.35 9.48 2.74
CA VAL A 77 -0.64 8.78 1.65
C VAL A 77 0.88 8.79 1.88
N THR A 78 1.31 8.81 3.12
CA THR A 78 2.73 8.72 3.48
C THR A 78 3.21 7.27 3.54
N PRO A 79 4.50 6.97 3.44
CA PRO A 79 4.99 5.63 3.69
C PRO A 79 4.59 5.13 5.09
N SER A 80 4.22 3.84 5.21
CA SER A 80 3.62 3.25 6.42
C SER A 80 4.41 3.55 7.71
N LYS A 81 5.72 3.44 7.65
CA LYS A 81 6.63 3.70 8.79
C LYS A 81 6.59 5.13 9.35
N PHE A 82 6.07 6.11 8.60
CA PHE A 82 5.96 7.50 9.04
C PHE A 82 4.54 7.89 9.45
N THR A 83 3.58 6.96 9.40
CA THR A 83 2.16 7.26 9.67
C THR A 83 1.97 7.93 11.02
N ARG A 84 2.49 7.37 12.11
CA ARG A 84 2.35 7.92 13.46
C ARG A 84 3.00 9.30 13.58
N GLU A 85 4.23 9.43 13.13
CA GLU A 85 5.00 10.67 13.23
C GLU A 85 4.31 11.82 12.47
N ILE A 86 3.89 11.57 11.24
CA ILE A 86 3.22 12.58 10.42
C ILE A 86 1.82 12.89 10.97
N PHE A 87 1.06 11.87 11.40
CA PHE A 87 -0.27 12.10 11.98
C PHE A 87 -0.20 12.96 13.24
N LYS A 88 0.76 12.74 14.13
CA LYS A 88 1.00 13.57 15.32
C LYS A 88 1.14 15.06 14.98
N GLN A 89 1.76 15.39 13.87
CA GLN A 89 2.01 16.79 13.47
C GLN A 89 0.73 17.50 13.01
N TYR A 90 -0.23 16.77 12.40
CA TYR A 90 -1.43 17.42 11.87
C TYR A 90 -2.74 17.09 12.58
N LYS A 91 -2.77 16.13 13.51
CA LYS A 91 -3.99 15.70 14.22
C LYS A 91 -4.75 16.84 14.91
N GLN A 92 -4.07 17.92 15.29
CA GLN A 92 -4.67 19.10 15.91
C GLN A 92 -5.52 19.94 14.93
N TYR A 93 -5.34 19.81 13.63
CA TYR A 93 -6.04 20.57 12.60
C TYR A 93 -7.27 19.86 12.03
N ILE A 94 -7.44 18.56 12.31
CA ILE A 94 -8.45 17.76 11.61
C ILE A 94 -9.89 17.94 12.12
N GLY A 95 -10.10 18.44 13.36
CA GLY A 95 -11.45 18.54 13.91
C GLY A 95 -12.24 17.23 13.77
N ASN A 96 -13.37 17.28 13.07
CA ASN A 96 -14.19 16.10 12.74
C ASN A 96 -14.01 15.60 11.30
N ILE A 97 -12.98 16.07 10.60
CA ILE A 97 -12.70 15.66 9.22
C ILE A 97 -12.27 14.19 9.22
N PRO A 98 -12.87 13.30 8.40
CA PRO A 98 -12.45 11.91 8.32
C PRO A 98 -11.08 11.79 7.64
N VAL A 99 -10.29 10.79 8.11
CA VAL A 99 -8.97 10.46 7.58
C VAL A 99 -9.05 9.13 6.85
N ILE A 100 -8.70 9.14 5.58
CA ILE A 100 -8.70 7.96 4.72
C ILE A 100 -7.26 7.53 4.48
N ILE A 101 -6.90 6.38 4.99
CA ILE A 101 -5.57 5.79 4.84
C ILE A 101 -5.46 5.17 3.45
N CYS A 102 -4.45 5.60 2.68
CA CYS A 102 -4.15 5.07 1.36
C CYS A 102 -2.79 4.36 1.32
N SER A 103 -2.05 4.40 2.43
CA SER A 103 -0.79 3.69 2.64
C SER A 103 -1.05 2.21 2.91
N LYS A 104 -0.07 1.36 2.60
CA LYS A 104 -0.21 -0.11 2.71
C LYS A 104 0.97 -0.66 3.50
N GLY A 105 0.74 -1.13 4.71
CA GLY A 105 1.80 -1.67 5.57
C GLY A 105 1.41 -1.70 7.03
N PHE A 106 2.40 -1.96 7.87
CA PHE A 106 2.29 -1.97 9.32
C PHE A 106 3.19 -0.89 9.94
N GLU A 107 2.90 -0.52 11.16
CA GLU A 107 3.88 0.12 12.02
C GLU A 107 4.78 -0.99 12.61
N LYS A 108 6.07 -0.97 12.28
CA LYS A 108 6.99 -2.07 12.58
C LYS A 108 7.10 -2.38 14.06
N ASP A 109 7.33 -1.36 14.89
CA ASP A 109 7.64 -1.54 16.32
C ASP A 109 6.45 -2.07 17.13
N THR A 110 5.22 -1.76 16.72
CA THR A 110 3.99 -2.18 17.41
C THR A 110 3.26 -3.30 16.69
N MET A 111 3.65 -3.62 15.46
CA MET A 111 2.98 -4.56 14.54
C MET A 111 1.51 -4.20 14.26
N LYS A 112 1.12 -2.95 14.51
CA LYS A 112 -0.25 -2.45 14.31
C LYS A 112 -0.53 -2.13 12.84
N THR A 113 -1.78 -2.28 12.44
CA THR A 113 -2.32 -1.71 11.21
C THR A 113 -2.41 -0.18 11.33
N LEU A 114 -2.47 0.52 10.22
CA LEU A 114 -2.34 1.98 10.23
C LEU A 114 -3.58 2.69 10.80
N ASP A 115 -4.77 2.06 10.71
CA ASP A 115 -5.97 2.55 11.40
C ASP A 115 -5.80 2.51 12.92
N GLU A 116 -5.23 1.43 13.44
CA GLU A 116 -4.92 1.31 14.88
C GLU A 116 -3.91 2.38 15.31
N VAL A 117 -2.91 2.66 14.49
CA VAL A 117 -1.92 3.72 14.74
C VAL A 117 -2.57 5.09 14.84
N ILE A 118 -3.49 5.42 13.92
CA ILE A 118 -4.21 6.69 13.94
C ILE A 118 -5.14 6.77 15.16
N LEU A 119 -5.85 5.68 15.47
CA LEU A 119 -6.78 5.63 16.61
C LEU A 119 -6.05 5.65 17.96
N ASP A 120 -4.83 5.12 18.07
CA ASP A 120 -3.98 5.29 19.26
C ASP A 120 -3.69 6.77 19.55
N GLU A 121 -3.42 7.53 18.50
CA GLU A 121 -3.07 8.95 18.61
C GLU A 121 -4.29 9.86 18.82
N ARG A 122 -5.45 9.44 18.28
CA ARG A 122 -6.70 10.17 18.39
C ARG A 122 -7.91 9.24 18.20
N PRO A 123 -8.44 8.66 19.30
CA PRO A 123 -9.48 7.61 19.28
C PRO A 123 -10.79 8.01 18.60
N GLU A 124 -11.14 9.30 18.60
CA GLU A 124 -12.37 9.82 18.01
C GLU A 124 -12.28 10.04 16.48
N THR A 125 -11.13 9.76 15.87
CA THR A 125 -10.94 9.95 14.42
C THR A 125 -11.84 9.01 13.63
N ARG A 126 -12.60 9.55 12.68
CA ARG A 126 -13.37 8.76 11.73
C ARG A 126 -12.42 8.26 10.63
N VAL A 127 -11.98 7.01 10.76
CA VAL A 127 -11.02 6.40 9.85
C VAL A 127 -11.73 5.66 8.72
N GLY A 128 -11.20 5.80 7.51
CA GLY A 128 -11.43 4.92 6.38
C GLY A 128 -10.12 4.43 5.79
N VAL A 129 -10.18 3.40 4.98
CA VAL A 129 -9.02 2.82 4.26
C VAL A 129 -9.38 2.69 2.79
N LEU A 130 -8.55 3.18 1.88
CA LEU A 130 -8.70 3.06 0.44
C LEU A 130 -7.60 2.15 -0.10
N SER A 131 -7.96 1.03 -0.71
CA SER A 131 -7.02 0.02 -1.21
C SER A 131 -7.55 -0.68 -2.46
N GLY A 132 -6.72 -1.51 -3.09
CA GLY A 132 -7.05 -2.28 -4.30
C GLY A 132 -5.99 -2.17 -5.38
N PRO A 133 -6.18 -2.83 -6.54
CA PRO A 133 -5.23 -2.83 -7.65
C PRO A 133 -5.13 -1.43 -8.28
N SER A 134 -4.03 -0.72 -8.00
CA SER A 134 -3.89 0.69 -8.37
C SER A 134 -2.44 1.15 -8.45
N HIS A 135 -1.81 0.94 -9.60
CA HIS A 135 -0.51 1.57 -9.86
C HIS A 135 -0.71 3.07 -10.13
N ALA A 136 0.11 3.88 -9.46
CA ALA A 136 0.04 5.34 -9.57
C ALA A 136 0.21 5.82 -11.02
N GLU A 137 1.06 5.14 -11.76
CA GLU A 137 1.35 5.39 -13.17
C GLU A 137 0.09 5.25 -14.04
N GLU A 138 -0.73 4.24 -13.79
CA GLU A 138 -1.97 3.99 -14.53
C GLU A 138 -3.10 4.92 -14.10
N VAL A 139 -3.26 5.13 -12.80
CA VAL A 139 -4.28 6.04 -12.26
C VAL A 139 -4.05 7.47 -12.72
N SER A 140 -2.79 7.92 -12.76
CA SER A 140 -2.43 9.27 -13.17
C SER A 140 -2.79 9.61 -14.63
N ILE A 141 -2.90 8.61 -15.49
CA ILE A 141 -3.30 8.74 -16.91
C ILE A 141 -4.73 8.22 -17.17
N ALA A 142 -5.52 8.09 -16.10
CA ALA A 142 -6.94 7.72 -16.16
C ALA A 142 -7.23 6.35 -16.82
N ILE A 143 -6.35 5.36 -16.64
CA ILE A 143 -6.67 3.97 -16.97
C ILE A 143 -7.76 3.48 -16.01
N PRO A 144 -8.79 2.76 -16.50
CA PRO A 144 -9.88 2.26 -15.65
C PRO A 144 -9.37 1.48 -14.46
N THR A 145 -9.72 1.94 -13.25
CA THR A 145 -9.23 1.41 -11.99
C THR A 145 -10.40 1.13 -11.04
N VAL A 146 -10.30 0.05 -10.30
CA VAL A 146 -11.31 -0.37 -9.32
C VAL A 146 -10.66 -0.48 -7.95
N LEU A 147 -11.24 0.23 -6.95
CA LEU A 147 -10.76 0.25 -5.58
C LEU A 147 -11.87 -0.15 -4.60
N VAL A 148 -11.49 -0.38 -3.36
CA VAL A 148 -12.40 -0.54 -2.23
C VAL A 148 -12.08 0.49 -1.15
N VAL A 149 -13.12 1.15 -0.63
CA VAL A 149 -13.04 1.93 0.60
C VAL A 149 -13.67 1.14 1.74
N ALA A 150 -12.94 1.01 2.86
CA ALA A 150 -13.48 0.38 4.06
C ALA A 150 -13.57 1.40 5.21
N SER A 151 -14.67 1.36 5.97
CA SER A 151 -14.84 2.16 7.17
C SER A 151 -15.96 1.60 8.04
N LYS A 152 -15.90 1.84 9.35
CA LYS A 152 -17.02 1.57 10.29
C LYS A 152 -18.16 2.60 10.14
N TYR A 153 -17.93 3.72 9.46
CA TYR A 153 -18.86 4.85 9.32
C TYR A 153 -19.47 4.91 7.93
N ASP A 154 -20.77 4.72 7.78
CA ASP A 154 -21.47 4.79 6.48
C ASP A 154 -21.32 6.12 5.78
N ALA A 155 -21.31 7.21 6.55
CA ALA A 155 -21.07 8.56 6.01
C ALA A 155 -19.70 8.68 5.33
N VAL A 156 -18.67 8.02 5.86
CA VAL A 156 -17.32 8.00 5.26
C VAL A 156 -17.31 7.16 3.98
N LEU A 157 -17.94 5.97 4.01
CA LEU A 157 -18.05 5.11 2.84
C LEU A 157 -18.71 5.85 1.67
N LYS A 158 -19.89 6.45 1.94
CA LYS A 158 -20.62 7.22 0.94
C LYS A 158 -19.84 8.43 0.44
N LEU A 159 -19.24 9.20 1.35
CA LEU A 159 -18.46 10.39 0.99
C LEU A 159 -17.33 10.05 0.02
N VAL A 160 -16.52 9.04 0.32
CA VAL A 160 -15.40 8.64 -0.52
C VAL A 160 -15.90 8.05 -1.84
N GLN A 161 -16.87 7.15 -1.79
CA GLN A 161 -17.45 6.55 -2.99
C GLN A 161 -17.99 7.61 -3.96
N ASP A 162 -18.85 8.51 -3.49
CA ASP A 162 -19.46 9.57 -4.30
C ASP A 162 -18.41 10.56 -4.85
N THR A 163 -17.29 10.75 -4.14
CA THR A 163 -16.25 11.71 -4.55
C THR A 163 -15.31 11.14 -5.61
N PHE A 164 -14.98 9.85 -5.53
CA PHE A 164 -14.00 9.24 -6.42
C PHE A 164 -14.60 8.66 -7.71
N MET A 165 -15.89 8.28 -7.67
CA MET A 165 -16.50 7.53 -8.78
C MET A 165 -16.68 8.38 -10.04
N CYS A 166 -16.22 7.83 -11.18
CA CYS A 166 -16.42 8.34 -12.54
C CYS A 166 -16.31 7.17 -13.53
N GLU A 167 -16.35 7.45 -14.83
CA GLU A 167 -16.18 6.42 -15.89
C GLU A 167 -14.83 5.68 -15.84
N LYS A 168 -13.80 6.29 -15.21
CA LYS A 168 -12.45 5.74 -15.11
C LYS A 168 -12.11 5.18 -13.72
N MET A 169 -12.95 5.44 -12.73
CA MET A 169 -12.71 4.91 -11.38
C MET A 169 -14.00 4.42 -10.73
N ARG A 170 -13.97 3.17 -10.27
CA ARG A 170 -15.07 2.55 -9.52
C ARG A 170 -14.63 2.25 -8.10
N ILE A 171 -15.47 2.64 -7.13
CA ILE A 171 -15.22 2.39 -5.71
C ILE A 171 -16.28 1.42 -5.18
N TYR A 172 -15.84 0.29 -4.61
CA TYR A 172 -16.67 -0.57 -3.78
C TYR A 172 -16.52 -0.20 -2.32
N THR A 173 -17.51 -0.52 -1.51
CA THR A 173 -17.50 -0.25 -0.06
C THR A 173 -17.37 -1.54 0.73
N SER A 174 -16.72 -1.47 1.91
CA SER A 174 -16.60 -2.57 2.86
C SER A 174 -16.72 -2.06 4.28
N ARG A 175 -17.16 -2.91 5.21
CA ARG A 175 -17.08 -2.64 6.65
C ARG A 175 -15.88 -3.29 7.31
N ASP A 176 -15.18 -4.13 6.59
CA ASP A 176 -14.00 -4.84 7.06
C ASP A 176 -12.73 -4.01 6.85
N VAL A 177 -12.53 -3.03 7.73
CA VAL A 177 -11.33 -2.16 7.72
C VAL A 177 -10.07 -3.01 7.87
N LYS A 178 -10.09 -3.95 8.83
CA LYS A 178 -8.94 -4.81 9.14
C LYS A 178 -8.54 -5.67 7.94
N GLY A 179 -9.49 -6.33 7.30
CA GLY A 179 -9.23 -7.17 6.13
C GLY A 179 -8.69 -6.38 4.94
N VAL A 180 -9.20 -5.15 4.71
CA VAL A 180 -8.71 -4.27 3.62
C VAL A 180 -7.28 -3.82 3.88
N GLU A 181 -6.91 -3.45 5.10
CA GLU A 181 -5.54 -3.08 5.46
C GLU A 181 -4.58 -4.27 5.35
N LEU A 182 -4.95 -5.41 5.95
CA LEU A 182 -4.14 -6.62 5.93
C LEU A 182 -3.89 -7.11 4.50
N GLY A 183 -4.91 -7.10 3.65
CA GLY A 183 -4.76 -7.43 2.23
C GLY A 183 -3.71 -6.56 1.56
N GLY A 184 -3.81 -5.25 1.73
CA GLY A 184 -2.87 -4.27 1.16
C GLY A 184 -1.45 -4.37 1.71
N ALA A 185 -1.28 -4.64 3.01
CA ALA A 185 0.03 -4.76 3.65
C ALA A 185 0.74 -6.07 3.27
N LEU A 186 0.03 -7.20 3.40
CA LEU A 186 0.61 -8.54 3.24
C LEU A 186 0.93 -8.89 1.78
N LYS A 187 0.14 -8.41 0.80
CA LYS A 187 0.38 -8.68 -0.63
C LYS A 187 1.79 -8.30 -1.10
N ASN A 188 2.38 -7.26 -0.51
CA ASN A 188 3.71 -6.77 -0.86
C ASN A 188 4.81 -7.81 -0.62
N ILE A 189 4.60 -8.71 0.35
CA ILE A 189 5.51 -9.81 0.68
C ILE A 189 5.57 -10.82 -0.47
N ILE A 190 4.41 -11.23 -0.98
CA ILE A 190 4.33 -12.18 -2.08
C ILE A 190 4.83 -11.56 -3.40
N ALA A 191 4.59 -10.25 -3.58
CA ALA A 191 5.14 -9.53 -4.71
C ALA A 191 6.68 -9.51 -4.69
N PHE A 192 7.29 -9.37 -3.51
CA PHE A 192 8.73 -9.53 -3.35
C PHE A 192 9.20 -10.95 -3.70
N CYS A 193 8.50 -12.00 -3.20
CA CYS A 193 8.77 -13.38 -3.55
C CYS A 193 8.70 -13.63 -5.07
N ALA A 194 7.65 -13.11 -5.72
CA ALA A 194 7.51 -13.19 -7.17
C ALA A 194 8.68 -12.50 -7.88
N GLY A 195 9.17 -11.40 -7.32
CA GLY A 195 10.40 -10.76 -7.77
C GLY A 195 11.62 -11.68 -7.67
N VAL A 196 11.84 -12.31 -6.50
CA VAL A 196 12.95 -13.26 -6.31
C VAL A 196 12.88 -14.39 -7.33
N ALA A 197 11.71 -14.99 -7.54
CA ALA A 197 11.48 -16.01 -8.54
C ALA A 197 11.82 -15.53 -9.97
N ALA A 198 11.46 -14.30 -10.31
CA ALA A 198 11.81 -13.68 -11.59
C ALA A 198 13.32 -13.47 -11.73
N GLY A 199 13.99 -13.05 -10.67
CA GLY A 199 15.46 -12.89 -10.63
C GLY A 199 16.21 -14.20 -10.86
N LEU A 200 15.67 -15.31 -10.37
CA LEU A 200 16.17 -16.67 -10.58
C LEU A 200 15.80 -17.25 -11.95
N GLY A 201 15.04 -16.54 -12.78
CA GLY A 201 14.60 -17.04 -14.08
C GLY A 201 13.52 -18.12 -14.02
N LEU A 202 12.75 -18.21 -12.93
CA LEU A 202 11.65 -19.18 -12.78
C LEU A 202 10.45 -18.75 -13.62
N GLY A 203 9.72 -19.74 -14.14
CA GLY A 203 8.64 -19.51 -15.11
C GLY A 203 7.25 -19.34 -14.51
N ASP A 204 6.22 -19.24 -15.38
CA ASP A 204 4.84 -18.91 -15.08
C ASP A 204 4.17 -19.87 -14.08
N ASN A 205 4.51 -21.17 -14.14
CA ASN A 205 3.99 -22.15 -13.18
C ASN A 205 4.40 -21.81 -11.75
N THR A 206 5.63 -21.33 -11.54
CA THR A 206 6.12 -20.88 -10.24
C THR A 206 5.38 -19.62 -9.78
N PHE A 207 5.14 -18.66 -10.68
CA PHE A 207 4.36 -17.47 -10.36
C PHE A 207 2.93 -17.80 -9.96
N ALA A 208 2.26 -18.68 -10.71
CA ALA A 208 0.91 -19.13 -10.38
C ALA A 208 0.87 -19.81 -9.00
N ALA A 209 1.82 -20.71 -8.72
CA ALA A 209 1.94 -21.38 -7.43
C ALA A 209 2.19 -20.38 -6.29
N LEU A 210 3.12 -19.41 -6.46
CA LEU A 210 3.42 -18.39 -5.47
C LEU A 210 2.21 -17.50 -5.17
N ILE A 211 1.46 -17.05 -6.17
CA ILE A 211 0.25 -16.23 -5.98
C ILE A 211 -0.79 -17.05 -5.20
N THR A 212 -1.07 -18.29 -5.64
CA THR A 212 -2.09 -19.13 -5.01
C THR A 212 -1.73 -19.51 -3.57
N ARG A 213 -0.52 -20.02 -3.37
CA ARG A 213 -0.06 -20.45 -2.03
C ARG A 213 0.22 -19.26 -1.11
N GLY A 214 0.76 -18.16 -1.66
CA GLY A 214 0.95 -16.91 -0.94
C GLY A 214 -0.36 -16.34 -0.45
N LEU A 215 -1.39 -16.27 -1.30
CA LEU A 215 -2.71 -15.82 -0.88
C LEU A 215 -3.29 -16.70 0.24
N ALA A 216 -3.16 -18.02 0.14
CA ALA A 216 -3.64 -18.93 1.18
C ALA A 216 -2.90 -18.71 2.51
N GLU A 217 -1.59 -18.47 2.47
CA GLU A 217 -0.74 -18.18 3.63
C GLU A 217 -1.13 -16.85 4.29
N LEU A 218 -1.22 -15.78 3.49
CA LEU A 218 -1.63 -14.46 3.96
C LEU A 218 -3.06 -14.43 4.48
N SER A 219 -3.97 -15.23 3.87
CA SER A 219 -5.35 -15.32 4.33
C SER A 219 -5.47 -15.99 5.70
N ARG A 220 -4.65 -17.00 6.01
CA ARG A 220 -4.64 -17.59 7.35
C ARG A 220 -4.25 -16.56 8.41
N LEU A 221 -3.17 -15.83 8.18
CA LEU A 221 -2.76 -14.77 9.09
C LEU A 221 -3.81 -13.65 9.15
N GLY A 222 -4.31 -13.21 8.01
CA GLY A 222 -5.27 -12.11 7.93
C GLY A 222 -6.58 -12.40 8.65
N VAL A 223 -7.08 -13.63 8.57
CA VAL A 223 -8.29 -14.07 9.30
C VAL A 223 -8.01 -14.15 10.80
N GLU A 224 -6.88 -14.71 11.20
CA GLU A 224 -6.46 -14.76 12.61
C GLU A 224 -6.37 -13.36 13.24
N LEU A 225 -5.92 -12.36 12.47
CA LEU A 225 -5.84 -10.97 12.90
C LEU A 225 -7.19 -10.21 12.82
N GLY A 226 -8.29 -10.90 12.49
CA GLY A 226 -9.65 -10.37 12.50
C GLY A 226 -10.17 -9.82 11.17
N GLY A 227 -9.45 -10.02 10.07
CA GLY A 227 -9.95 -9.74 8.71
C GLY A 227 -10.90 -10.84 8.21
N GLN A 228 -11.80 -10.48 7.29
CA GLN A 228 -12.71 -11.45 6.67
C GLN A 228 -12.03 -12.11 5.46
N LYS A 229 -12.22 -13.43 5.32
CA LYS A 229 -11.65 -14.21 4.22
C LYS A 229 -12.06 -13.65 2.85
N GLU A 230 -13.31 -13.29 2.69
CA GLU A 230 -13.89 -12.73 1.47
C GLU A 230 -13.18 -11.42 1.06
N THR A 231 -12.83 -10.59 2.02
CA THR A 231 -12.08 -9.34 1.79
C THR A 231 -10.67 -9.62 1.27
N LEU A 232 -10.00 -10.63 1.83
CA LEU A 232 -8.66 -11.02 1.40
C LEU A 232 -8.64 -11.65 0.00
N TYR A 233 -9.74 -12.27 -0.43
CA TYR A 233 -9.94 -12.74 -1.80
C TYR A 233 -10.53 -11.68 -2.74
N GLY A 234 -10.82 -10.48 -2.23
CA GLY A 234 -11.33 -9.34 -2.97
C GLY A 234 -10.25 -8.42 -3.56
N LEU A 235 -10.65 -7.17 -3.81
CA LEU A 235 -9.82 -6.17 -4.49
C LEU A 235 -8.54 -5.81 -3.72
N SER A 236 -8.62 -5.62 -2.40
CA SER A 236 -7.46 -5.24 -1.58
C SER A 236 -6.47 -6.37 -1.32
N GLY A 237 -6.93 -7.63 -1.39
CA GLY A 237 -6.10 -8.82 -1.25
C GLY A 237 -5.69 -9.38 -2.61
N LEU A 238 -6.45 -10.34 -3.14
CA LEU A 238 -6.13 -11.04 -4.39
C LEU A 238 -5.95 -10.09 -5.59
N GLY A 239 -6.85 -9.12 -5.76
CA GLY A 239 -6.77 -8.20 -6.90
C GLY A 239 -5.47 -7.39 -6.91
N ASP A 240 -5.13 -6.79 -5.77
CA ASP A 240 -3.90 -6.02 -5.61
C ASP A 240 -2.64 -6.91 -5.59
N LEU A 241 -2.75 -8.15 -5.11
CA LEU A 241 -1.69 -9.15 -5.16
C LEU A 241 -1.30 -9.49 -6.62
N ILE A 242 -2.30 -9.82 -7.45
CA ILE A 242 -2.06 -10.19 -8.85
C ILE A 242 -1.35 -9.05 -9.60
N VAL A 243 -1.90 -7.83 -9.54
CA VAL A 243 -1.31 -6.70 -10.26
C VAL A 243 0.10 -6.39 -9.77
N THR A 244 0.35 -6.51 -8.45
CA THR A 244 1.66 -6.20 -7.88
C THR A 244 2.72 -7.26 -8.19
N CYS A 245 2.34 -8.55 -8.29
CA CYS A 245 3.23 -9.63 -8.66
C CYS A 245 3.61 -9.62 -10.15
N LEU A 246 2.73 -9.15 -11.02
CA LEU A 246 2.92 -9.20 -12.47
C LEU A 246 3.50 -7.89 -13.05
N SER A 247 3.25 -6.75 -12.40
CA SER A 247 3.62 -5.45 -12.93
C SER A 247 5.11 -5.11 -12.77
N GLU A 248 5.70 -4.55 -13.81
CA GLU A 248 7.05 -3.95 -13.77
C GLU A 248 7.08 -2.63 -12.95
N HIS A 249 5.93 -1.99 -12.68
CA HIS A 249 5.83 -0.81 -11.82
C HIS A 249 5.96 -1.15 -10.33
N SER A 250 5.88 -2.44 -9.96
CA SER A 250 5.98 -2.87 -8.57
C SER A 250 7.39 -2.75 -8.02
N ARG A 251 7.60 -1.78 -7.11
CA ARG A 251 8.87 -1.61 -6.38
C ARG A 251 9.25 -2.84 -5.56
N ASN A 252 8.25 -3.51 -4.97
CA ASN A 252 8.47 -4.72 -4.19
C ASN A 252 8.93 -5.87 -5.07
N ARG A 253 8.29 -6.05 -6.25
CA ARG A 253 8.72 -7.04 -7.24
C ARG A 253 10.12 -6.72 -7.80
N LYS A 254 10.40 -5.44 -8.13
CA LYS A 254 11.73 -4.99 -8.57
C LYS A 254 12.79 -5.33 -7.51
N ALA A 255 12.53 -5.03 -6.25
CA ALA A 255 13.46 -5.33 -5.16
C ALA A 255 13.72 -6.85 -5.05
N GLY A 256 12.68 -7.66 -5.06
CA GLY A 256 12.83 -9.11 -5.06
C GLY A 256 13.65 -9.63 -6.25
N LYS A 257 13.42 -9.08 -7.46
CA LYS A 257 14.16 -9.45 -8.66
C LYS A 257 15.66 -9.18 -8.53
N LEU A 258 16.04 -8.03 -7.99
CA LEU A 258 17.45 -7.68 -7.76
C LEU A 258 18.11 -8.62 -6.74
N ILE A 259 17.41 -8.95 -5.64
CA ILE A 259 17.86 -9.95 -4.67
C ILE A 259 18.02 -11.33 -5.32
N GLY A 260 17.05 -11.77 -6.12
CA GLY A 260 17.13 -13.04 -6.87
C GLY A 260 18.26 -13.09 -7.90
N GLN A 261 18.72 -11.93 -8.36
CA GLN A 261 19.89 -11.76 -9.23
C GLN A 261 21.22 -11.69 -8.45
N GLY A 262 21.19 -11.77 -7.12
CA GLY A 262 22.36 -11.82 -6.26
C GLY A 262 22.81 -10.48 -5.68
N LEU A 263 22.04 -9.38 -5.84
CA LEU A 263 22.35 -8.11 -5.19
C LEU A 263 22.07 -8.22 -3.68
N SER A 264 22.89 -7.56 -2.89
CA SER A 264 22.62 -7.37 -1.46
C SER A 264 21.41 -6.47 -1.20
N LEU A 265 20.87 -6.52 0.01
CA LEU A 265 19.75 -5.66 0.41
C LEU A 265 20.07 -4.17 0.27
N GLU A 266 21.29 -3.76 0.63
CA GLU A 266 21.71 -2.35 0.56
C GLU A 266 21.87 -1.88 -0.90
N GLU A 267 22.45 -2.68 -1.77
CA GLU A 267 22.50 -2.39 -3.21
C GLU A 267 21.10 -2.30 -3.81
N THR A 268 20.21 -3.23 -3.42
CA THR A 268 18.81 -3.24 -3.85
C THR A 268 18.06 -1.97 -3.43
N LYS A 269 18.20 -1.53 -2.19
CA LYS A 269 17.60 -0.27 -1.70
C LYS A 269 18.08 0.94 -2.52
N LYS A 270 19.39 0.99 -2.81
CA LYS A 270 19.99 2.04 -3.62
C LYS A 270 19.46 2.06 -5.05
N GLU A 271 19.36 0.88 -5.69
CA GLU A 271 18.90 0.72 -7.07
C GLU A 271 17.39 0.99 -7.23
N VAL A 272 16.58 0.66 -6.23
CA VAL A 272 15.15 1.00 -6.23
C VAL A 272 14.94 2.49 -5.98
N GLY A 273 15.75 3.13 -5.13
CA GLY A 273 15.75 4.57 -4.88
C GLY A 273 14.48 5.14 -4.23
N MET A 274 13.56 4.27 -3.80
CA MET A 274 12.27 4.60 -3.17
C MET A 274 11.97 3.62 -2.03
N THR A 275 10.99 3.94 -1.19
CA THR A 275 10.54 3.04 -0.11
C THR A 275 10.05 1.70 -0.67
N ILE A 276 10.54 0.62 -0.07
CA ILE A 276 10.18 -0.78 -0.36
C ILE A 276 9.42 -1.30 0.86
N GLU A 277 8.09 -1.19 0.82
CA GLU A 277 7.22 -1.56 1.95
C GLU A 277 7.34 -3.03 2.36
N SER A 278 7.65 -3.93 1.42
CA SER A 278 7.76 -5.35 1.71
C SER A 278 8.85 -5.69 2.72
N ILE A 279 9.93 -4.94 2.79
CA ILE A 279 11.04 -5.23 3.71
C ILE A 279 10.55 -5.20 5.15
N ASP A 280 9.92 -4.11 5.56
CA ASP A 280 9.38 -3.98 6.93
C ASP A 280 8.19 -4.94 7.14
N ASN A 281 7.31 -5.10 6.14
CA ASN A 281 6.15 -5.99 6.23
C ASN A 281 6.52 -7.47 6.37
N ILE A 282 7.61 -7.93 5.75
CA ILE A 282 8.12 -9.31 5.89
C ILE A 282 8.50 -9.60 7.35
N GLU A 283 9.20 -8.68 7.98
CA GLU A 283 9.61 -8.83 9.38
C GLU A 283 8.39 -8.86 10.31
N VAL A 284 7.44 -7.92 10.12
CA VAL A 284 6.20 -7.88 10.91
C VAL A 284 5.36 -9.14 10.71
N ALA A 285 5.16 -9.58 9.47
CA ALA A 285 4.38 -10.78 9.18
C ALA A 285 5.02 -12.05 9.76
N HIS A 286 6.37 -12.15 9.73
CA HIS A 286 7.10 -13.25 10.34
C HIS A 286 6.88 -13.31 11.86
N GLU A 287 6.99 -12.18 12.55
CA GLU A 287 6.77 -12.12 14.00
C GLU A 287 5.30 -12.36 14.37
N LEU A 288 4.34 -11.80 13.61
CA LEU A 288 2.91 -12.08 13.80
C LEU A 288 2.59 -13.57 13.56
N GLY A 289 3.17 -14.19 12.52
CA GLY A 289 3.01 -15.61 12.27
C GLY A 289 3.48 -16.48 13.45
N LYS A 290 4.61 -16.14 14.05
CA LYS A 290 5.11 -16.81 15.26
C LYS A 290 4.21 -16.57 16.47
N LEU A 291 3.82 -15.32 16.72
CA LEU A 291 3.00 -14.93 17.86
C LEU A 291 1.65 -15.67 17.85
N HIS A 292 1.05 -15.83 16.68
CA HIS A 292 -0.24 -16.50 16.49
C HIS A 292 -0.12 -17.99 16.11
N ASN A 293 1.10 -18.54 16.09
CA ASN A 293 1.37 -19.93 15.72
C ASN A 293 0.81 -20.30 14.33
N ILE A 294 0.92 -19.41 13.36
CA ILE A 294 0.49 -19.58 11.97
C ILE A 294 1.67 -20.01 11.11
N GLU A 295 1.53 -21.15 10.43
CA GLU A 295 2.54 -21.65 9.50
C GLU A 295 2.59 -20.80 8.24
N MET A 296 3.72 -20.08 8.00
CA MET A 296 3.91 -19.15 6.91
C MET A 296 5.21 -19.42 6.14
N PRO A 297 5.28 -20.56 5.42
CA PRO A 297 6.53 -21.01 4.79
C PRO A 297 7.11 -20.05 3.74
N ILE A 298 6.28 -19.33 2.98
CA ILE A 298 6.76 -18.35 2.00
C ILE A 298 7.36 -17.14 2.72
N VAL A 299 6.68 -16.63 3.76
CA VAL A 299 7.20 -15.53 4.59
C VAL A 299 8.50 -15.95 5.26
N GLU A 300 8.58 -17.16 5.81
CA GLU A 300 9.79 -17.73 6.42
C GLU A 300 10.95 -17.79 5.43
N ALA A 301 10.70 -18.25 4.21
CA ALA A 301 11.71 -18.32 3.16
C ALA A 301 12.27 -16.93 2.82
N VAL A 302 11.40 -15.95 2.62
CA VAL A 302 11.81 -14.57 2.31
C VAL A 302 12.51 -13.89 3.48
N TYR A 303 12.01 -14.10 4.69
CA TYR A 303 12.68 -13.64 5.90
C TYR A 303 14.08 -14.23 6.03
N GLY A 304 14.23 -15.54 5.72
CA GLY A 304 15.51 -16.22 5.65
C GLY A 304 16.49 -15.59 4.65
N ILE A 305 16.00 -15.24 3.46
CA ILE A 305 16.80 -14.54 2.45
C ILE A 305 17.26 -13.16 2.94
N LEU A 306 16.36 -12.37 3.47
CA LEU A 306 16.66 -10.97 3.84
C LEU A 306 17.51 -10.85 5.10
N TYR A 307 17.30 -11.73 6.10
CA TYR A 307 17.81 -11.51 7.45
C TYR A 307 18.67 -12.64 8.01
N LYS A 308 18.69 -13.82 7.36
CA LYS A 308 19.43 -15.01 7.83
C LYS A 308 20.49 -15.52 6.85
N GLY A 309 20.69 -14.82 5.73
CA GLY A 309 21.67 -15.20 4.71
C GLY A 309 21.31 -16.45 3.92
N LEU A 310 20.03 -16.87 3.93
CA LEU A 310 19.54 -17.96 3.09
C LEU A 310 19.67 -17.56 1.61
N LYS A 311 20.29 -18.42 0.79
CA LYS A 311 20.35 -18.14 -0.64
C LYS A 311 18.99 -18.32 -1.31
N PRO A 312 18.63 -17.51 -2.32
CA PRO A 312 17.35 -17.62 -3.02
C PRO A 312 17.08 -19.02 -3.58
N GLU A 313 18.08 -19.71 -4.12
CA GLU A 313 17.97 -21.07 -4.66
C GLU A 313 17.67 -22.10 -3.57
N ASP A 314 18.30 -21.94 -2.39
CA ASP A 314 18.07 -22.83 -1.25
C ASP A 314 16.65 -22.62 -0.68
N ALA A 315 16.15 -21.38 -0.70
CA ALA A 315 14.78 -21.08 -0.30
C ALA A 315 13.73 -21.78 -1.20
N VAL A 316 13.96 -21.80 -2.52
CA VAL A 316 13.12 -22.57 -3.46
C VAL A 316 13.17 -24.05 -3.13
N SER A 317 14.36 -24.61 -2.93
CA SER A 317 14.55 -26.03 -2.58
C SER A 317 13.84 -26.35 -1.25
N MET A 318 13.95 -25.50 -0.26
CA MET A 318 13.26 -25.64 1.04
C MET A 318 11.74 -25.71 0.87
N LEU A 319 11.15 -24.82 0.07
CA LEU A 319 9.72 -24.80 -0.18
C LEU A 319 9.23 -26.05 -0.93
N MET A 320 9.99 -26.53 -1.92
CA MET A 320 9.65 -27.70 -2.75
C MET A 320 9.80 -29.02 -2.02
N ASN A 321 10.70 -29.14 -1.04
CA ASN A 321 10.97 -30.35 -0.29
C ASN A 321 10.16 -30.47 1.02
N ARG A 322 9.15 -29.65 1.22
CA ARG A 322 8.26 -29.74 2.38
C ARG A 322 7.49 -31.06 2.41
N ALA A 323 7.09 -31.48 3.61
CA ALA A 323 6.27 -32.68 3.79
C ALA A 323 4.98 -32.59 2.95
N LYS A 324 4.56 -33.75 2.43
CA LYS A 324 3.33 -33.87 1.64
C LYS A 324 2.13 -33.45 2.50
N LYS A 325 1.28 -32.59 1.95
CA LYS A 325 0.02 -32.12 2.57
C LYS A 325 -1.12 -32.17 1.56
N SER A 326 -2.35 -32.28 2.06
CA SER A 326 -3.54 -31.95 1.27
C SER A 326 -3.52 -30.46 0.91
N GLU A 327 -4.13 -30.09 -0.21
CA GLU A 327 -4.29 -28.70 -0.59
C GLU A 327 -5.30 -27.97 0.32
N ASN A 328 -6.31 -28.70 0.80
CA ASN A 328 -7.40 -28.24 1.67
C ASN A 328 -7.27 -28.81 3.07
#